data_2f9a2dddca693cf95cb18d4f186e7292
#
_entry.id   2f9a2dddca693cf95cb18d4f186e7292
#
_cell.length_a   1.000
_cell.length_b   1.000
_cell.length_c   1.000
_cell.angle_alpha   90.00
_cell.angle_beta   90.00
_cell.angle_gamma   90.00
#
_symmetry.space_group_name_H-M   'P 1'
#
loop_
_entity.id
_entity.type
_entity.pdbx_description
1 polymer ?
#
loop_
_entity_poly.entity_id
_entity_poly.type
_entity_poly.pdbx_seq_one_letter_code
_entity_poly.pdbx_strand_id
1 'polypeptide(L)'
;MGTKKVEIIKREFGQAGTLDQVKIVSFEQAKSARDNLIWQQLDKITVEESIVHWLSTLSPKTQINYQSRMRQMAQRGFVALAMSLQAFSLANHNVVIDNIKQIAELSECTRQAWAACYIAFTRFLSRRSHGIIPRAIPNREANSKTFFSVYEKVKTSAMTQAQWVKFLDELDKIAPRECLIAKVILQGGKRVSEVLSLKVDQIDFERKKIFFKQSKTKGLKKETVITYPESIIEKLHSYIGERKGHVFVSRFGKPIDLRWVATMFARAGVQAGISFKVTPHVLRASTVTYLKKQGFADSDIMKITGHANSGMVHAYDKSSREDNPSEKVWLVS
;
A
#
# COMPACT_ATOMS: atom_id res chain seq x y z
N MET A 1 -47.25 8.60 4.82
CA MET A 1 -46.33 7.46 4.66
C MET A 1 -45.87 6.83 5.98
N GLY A 2 -46.40 7.24 7.14
CA GLY A 2 -45.98 6.76 8.46
C GLY A 2 -46.73 5.53 9.02
N THR A 3 -47.92 5.26 8.55
CA THR A 3 -48.82 4.25 9.13
C THR A 3 -48.58 2.82 8.68
N LYS A 4 -48.06 2.59 7.48
CA LYS A 4 -47.77 1.23 6.97
C LYS A 4 -46.58 0.52 7.59
N LYS A 5 -45.58 1.24 8.11
CA LYS A 5 -44.41 0.63 8.78
C LYS A 5 -44.71 0.12 10.19
N VAL A 6 -45.70 0.69 10.88
CA VAL A 6 -46.11 0.27 12.21
C VAL A 6 -46.92 -1.02 12.18
N GLU A 7 -47.67 -1.28 11.11
CA GLU A 7 -48.43 -2.51 10.94
C GLU A 7 -47.60 -3.76 10.62
N ILE A 8 -46.45 -3.59 9.93
CA ILE A 8 -45.56 -4.72 9.62
C ILE A 8 -44.88 -5.24 10.90
N ILE A 9 -44.51 -4.37 11.81
CA ILE A 9 -43.89 -4.76 13.11
C ILE A 9 -44.90 -5.50 13.99
N LYS A 10 -46.21 -5.20 13.94
CA LYS A 10 -47.27 -5.91 14.66
C LYS A 10 -47.50 -7.34 14.17
N ARG A 11 -47.19 -7.68 12.93
CA ARG A 11 -47.38 -9.04 12.36
C ARG A 11 -46.27 -10.05 12.68
N GLU A 12 -45.06 -9.60 12.93
CA GLU A 12 -43.94 -10.52 13.21
C GLU A 12 -43.76 -10.89 14.69
N PHE A 13 -44.41 -10.19 15.63
CA PHE A 13 -44.28 -10.42 17.08
C PHE A 13 -45.57 -10.86 17.79
N GLY A 14 -46.53 -11.35 17.04
CA GLY A 14 -47.79 -11.79 17.58
C GLY A 14 -47.87 -13.29 17.87
N GLN A 15 -47.32 -13.77 18.97
CA GLN A 15 -47.83 -14.87 19.81
C GLN A 15 -46.80 -15.25 20.88
N ALA A 16 -46.80 -14.51 22.02
CA ALA A 16 -46.45 -15.02 23.34
C ALA A 16 -46.73 -13.97 24.41
N GLY A 17 -47.72 -14.24 25.28
CA GLY A 17 -47.86 -13.76 26.65
C GLY A 17 -47.85 -12.24 26.87
N THR A 18 -48.99 -11.72 27.37
CA THR A 18 -49.20 -10.43 28.08
C THR A 18 -48.10 -9.37 27.86
N LEU A 19 -48.22 -8.65 26.78
CA LEU A 19 -47.49 -7.40 26.52
C LEU A 19 -48.24 -6.22 27.18
N ASP A 20 -48.32 -6.21 28.50
CA ASP A 20 -48.62 -4.99 29.21
C ASP A 20 -47.42 -4.04 29.12
N GLN A 21 -47.63 -2.94 28.45
CA GLN A 21 -46.77 -1.76 28.38
C GLN A 21 -45.46 -1.87 27.55
N VAL A 22 -45.55 -2.21 26.31
CA VAL A 22 -44.55 -1.68 25.37
C VAL A 22 -44.82 -0.20 25.16
N LYS A 23 -44.12 0.68 25.90
CA LYS A 23 -44.05 2.09 25.59
C LYS A 23 -43.55 2.25 24.16
N ILE A 24 -44.41 2.71 23.26
CA ILE A 24 -43.99 3.09 21.88
C ILE A 24 -43.10 4.32 22.02
N VAL A 25 -41.81 4.10 22.12
CA VAL A 25 -40.80 5.15 22.13
C VAL A 25 -40.68 5.65 20.70
N SER A 26 -40.76 6.95 20.46
CA SER A 26 -40.53 7.51 19.14
C SER A 26 -39.09 7.16 18.68
N PHE A 27 -38.87 7.08 17.37
CA PHE A 27 -37.53 6.84 16.81
C PHE A 27 -36.49 7.84 17.36
N GLU A 28 -36.86 9.10 17.51
CA GLU A 28 -36.00 10.16 18.07
C GLU A 28 -35.68 9.94 19.55
N GLN A 29 -36.63 9.48 20.33
CA GLN A 29 -36.40 9.14 21.77
C GLN A 29 -35.47 7.91 21.91
N ALA A 30 -35.69 6.89 21.10
CA ALA A 30 -34.80 5.70 21.08
C ALA A 30 -33.38 6.06 20.63
N LYS A 31 -33.25 6.92 19.64
CA LYS A 31 -31.96 7.44 19.15
C LYS A 31 -31.26 8.25 20.24
N SER A 32 -31.97 9.19 20.88
CA SER A 32 -31.42 10.02 21.95
C SER A 32 -30.94 9.17 23.15
N ALA A 33 -31.74 8.18 23.59
CA ALA A 33 -31.34 7.27 24.65
C ALA A 33 -30.08 6.47 24.31
N ARG A 34 -29.98 5.94 23.08
CA ARG A 34 -28.79 5.25 22.59
C ARG A 34 -27.58 6.18 22.58
N ASP A 35 -27.73 7.38 22.05
CA ASP A 35 -26.63 8.34 21.90
C ASP A 35 -26.13 8.78 23.29
N ASN A 36 -26.99 8.95 24.26
CA ASN A 36 -26.64 9.22 25.68
C ASN A 36 -25.85 8.06 26.30
N LEU A 37 -26.26 6.81 26.07
CA LEU A 37 -25.55 5.64 26.59
C LEU A 37 -24.14 5.55 25.96
N ILE A 38 -24.02 5.76 24.67
CA ILE A 38 -22.72 5.76 23.99
C ILE A 38 -21.87 6.90 24.56
N TRP A 39 -22.40 8.10 24.71
CA TRP A 39 -21.71 9.27 25.24
C TRP A 39 -21.10 9.00 26.62
N GLN A 40 -21.86 8.37 27.53
CA GLN A 40 -21.36 7.98 28.84
C GLN A 40 -20.26 6.93 28.80
N GLN A 41 -20.32 6.01 27.82
CA GLN A 41 -19.27 5.01 27.64
C GLN A 41 -17.99 5.61 27.08
N LEU A 42 -18.07 6.64 26.22
CA LEU A 42 -16.92 7.30 25.64
C LEU A 42 -16.01 7.98 26.68
N ASP A 43 -16.54 8.36 27.84
CA ASP A 43 -15.75 8.93 28.93
C ASP A 43 -14.80 7.90 29.58
N LYS A 44 -15.18 6.62 29.55
CA LYS A 44 -14.43 5.53 30.18
C LYS A 44 -13.33 4.94 29.29
N ILE A 45 -13.28 5.31 28.03
CA ILE A 45 -12.38 4.73 27.05
C ILE A 45 -11.38 5.82 26.61
N THR A 46 -10.10 5.53 26.68
CA THR A 46 -9.05 6.41 26.23
C THR A 46 -8.83 6.32 24.73
N VAL A 47 -8.23 7.37 24.15
CA VAL A 47 -7.78 7.37 22.75
C VAL A 47 -6.77 6.25 22.52
N GLU A 48 -5.85 5.99 23.47
CA GLU A 48 -4.86 4.91 23.36
C GLU A 48 -5.50 3.53 23.25
N GLU A 49 -6.44 3.18 24.12
CA GLU A 49 -7.17 1.91 24.07
C GLU A 49 -7.90 1.74 22.75
N SER A 50 -8.48 2.82 22.24
CA SER A 50 -9.18 2.83 20.96
C SER A 50 -8.24 2.65 19.78
N ILE A 51 -7.03 3.22 19.83
CA ILE A 51 -5.98 2.99 18.82
C ILE A 51 -5.57 1.52 18.82
N VAL A 52 -5.32 0.92 19.99
CA VAL A 52 -4.96 -0.50 20.11
C VAL A 52 -6.05 -1.38 19.50
N HIS A 53 -7.31 -1.13 19.87
CA HIS A 53 -8.44 -1.86 19.30
C HIS A 53 -8.58 -1.67 17.79
N TRP A 54 -8.46 -0.43 17.29
CA TRP A 54 -8.50 -0.17 15.85
C TRP A 54 -7.39 -0.90 15.10
N LEU A 55 -6.16 -0.82 15.60
CA LEU A 55 -5.02 -1.47 14.98
C LEU A 55 -5.21 -2.99 14.89
N SER A 56 -5.81 -3.63 15.90
CA SER A 56 -6.08 -5.08 15.88
C SER A 56 -7.03 -5.52 14.74
N THR A 57 -7.84 -4.60 14.20
CA THR A 57 -8.75 -4.88 13.07
C THR A 57 -8.06 -4.79 11.70
N LEU A 58 -6.79 -4.39 11.65
CA LEU A 58 -6.06 -4.14 10.41
C LEU A 58 -5.13 -5.30 10.06
N SER A 59 -4.73 -5.37 8.77
CA SER A 59 -3.70 -6.34 8.37
C SER A 59 -2.37 -6.07 9.08
N PRO A 60 -1.55 -7.10 9.39
CA PRO A 60 -0.32 -6.95 10.19
C PRO A 60 0.62 -5.84 9.67
N LYS A 61 0.79 -5.76 8.34
CA LYS A 61 1.63 -4.73 7.73
C LYS A 61 1.07 -3.32 7.88
N THR A 62 -0.25 -3.15 7.77
CA THR A 62 -0.93 -1.87 7.97
C THR A 62 -0.89 -1.47 9.43
N GLN A 63 -1.09 -2.43 10.34
CA GLN A 63 -0.99 -2.25 11.79
C GLN A 63 0.35 -1.64 12.18
N ILE A 64 1.49 -2.24 11.77
CA ILE A 64 2.84 -1.74 12.06
C ILE A 64 3.03 -0.30 11.56
N ASN A 65 2.62 -0.03 10.32
CA ASN A 65 2.75 1.29 9.72
C ASN A 65 1.90 2.34 10.44
N TYR A 66 0.67 2.02 10.78
CA TYR A 66 -0.24 2.96 11.44
C TYR A 66 0.12 3.16 12.91
N GLN A 67 0.57 2.11 13.59
CA GLN A 67 1.09 2.23 14.96
C GLN A 67 2.27 3.21 15.03
N SER A 68 3.24 3.07 14.11
CA SER A 68 4.37 3.99 14.04
C SER A 68 3.93 5.44 13.80
N ARG A 69 2.96 5.66 12.88
CA ARG A 69 2.44 7.00 12.59
C ARG A 69 1.66 7.60 13.75
N MET A 70 0.79 6.82 14.39
CA MET A 70 0.04 7.28 15.57
C MET A 70 0.97 7.66 16.71
N ARG A 71 2.03 6.87 16.95
CA ARG A 71 3.05 7.20 17.95
C ARG A 71 3.77 8.52 17.62
N GLN A 72 4.17 8.72 16.37
CA GLN A 72 4.83 9.95 15.93
C GLN A 72 3.91 11.18 16.03
N MET A 73 2.62 11.02 15.70
CA MET A 73 1.61 12.06 15.86
C MET A 73 1.38 12.40 17.34
N ALA A 74 1.33 11.38 18.21
CA ALA A 74 1.20 11.58 19.65
C ALA A 74 2.42 12.33 20.24
N GLN A 75 3.63 11.95 19.85
CA GLN A 75 4.88 12.65 20.27
C GLN A 75 4.92 14.13 19.88
N ARG A 76 4.21 14.51 18.81
CA ARG A 76 4.09 15.90 18.35
C ARG A 76 2.83 16.62 18.86
N GLY A 77 2.05 16.00 19.75
CA GLY A 77 0.86 16.60 20.36
C GLY A 77 -0.40 16.61 19.47
N PHE A 78 -0.37 15.97 18.29
CA PHE A 78 -1.58 15.88 17.43
C PHE A 78 -2.63 14.89 17.96
N VAL A 79 -2.22 13.97 18.81
CA VAL A 79 -3.09 12.96 19.42
C VAL A 79 -2.73 12.83 20.89
N ALA A 80 -3.66 13.21 21.78
CA ALA A 80 -3.50 13.04 23.21
C ALA A 80 -3.98 11.61 23.62
N LEU A 81 -3.03 10.72 23.89
CA LEU A 81 -3.31 9.30 24.12
C LEU A 81 -4.16 9.05 25.37
N ALA A 82 -3.91 9.79 26.46
CA ALA A 82 -4.62 9.65 27.74
C ALA A 82 -6.00 10.34 27.77
N MET A 83 -6.36 11.07 26.71
CA MET A 83 -7.65 11.76 26.61
C MET A 83 -8.78 10.75 26.49
N SER A 84 -9.93 10.98 27.18
CA SER A 84 -11.13 10.17 26.97
C SER A 84 -11.69 10.37 25.55
N LEU A 85 -12.36 9.36 25.01
CA LEU A 85 -13.02 9.49 23.69
C LEU A 85 -14.13 10.55 23.72
N GLN A 86 -14.72 10.80 24.86
CA GLN A 86 -15.71 11.87 25.02
C GLN A 86 -15.07 13.24 24.76
N ALA A 87 -13.95 13.55 25.43
CA ALA A 87 -13.20 14.79 25.19
C ALA A 87 -12.64 14.86 23.75
N PHE A 88 -12.16 13.74 23.23
CA PHE A 88 -11.69 13.64 21.85
C PHE A 88 -12.80 13.95 20.82
N SER A 89 -14.06 13.58 21.11
CA SER A 89 -15.19 13.84 20.22
C SER A 89 -15.50 15.32 20.05
N LEU A 90 -15.11 16.16 21.02
CA LEU A 90 -15.31 17.62 21.00
C LEU A 90 -14.21 18.34 20.20
N ALA A 91 -13.10 17.64 19.86
CA ALA A 91 -12.00 18.22 19.13
C ALA A 91 -12.38 18.49 17.66
N ASN A 92 -11.87 19.59 17.10
CA ASN A 92 -11.98 19.84 15.67
C ASN A 92 -10.93 19.02 14.89
N HIS A 93 -11.34 17.83 14.44
CA HIS A 93 -10.45 16.91 13.74
C HIS A 93 -9.93 17.42 12.39
N ASN A 94 -10.60 18.42 11.79
CA ASN A 94 -10.15 19.01 10.53
C ASN A 94 -8.92 19.90 10.76
N VAL A 95 -8.86 20.63 11.87
CA VAL A 95 -7.68 21.41 12.28
C VAL A 95 -6.43 20.53 12.43
N VAL A 96 -6.59 19.31 12.95
CA VAL A 96 -5.47 18.37 13.04
C VAL A 96 -4.92 18.04 11.66
N ILE A 97 -5.78 17.84 10.65
CA ILE A 97 -5.35 17.61 9.26
C ILE A 97 -4.61 18.83 8.71
N ASP A 98 -5.13 20.03 8.95
CA ASP A 98 -4.52 21.27 8.45
C ASP A 98 -3.16 21.52 9.12
N ASN A 99 -3.03 21.27 10.41
CA ASN A 99 -1.75 21.33 11.11
C ASN A 99 -0.74 20.29 10.56
N ILE A 100 -1.17 19.05 10.26
CA ILE A 100 -0.30 18.06 9.63
C ILE A 100 0.20 18.55 8.26
N LYS A 101 -0.63 19.27 7.47
CA LYS A 101 -0.23 19.84 6.17
C LYS A 101 0.91 20.86 6.31
N GLN A 102 0.97 21.59 7.41
CA GLN A 102 1.90 22.69 7.63
C GLN A 102 3.26 22.24 8.18
N ILE A 103 3.47 20.96 8.53
CA ILE A 103 4.74 20.48 9.07
C ILE A 103 5.83 20.55 7.98
N ALA A 104 6.65 21.59 8.02
CA ALA A 104 7.67 21.87 6.99
C ALA A 104 8.77 20.79 6.94
N GLU A 105 9.15 20.21 8.09
CA GLU A 105 10.25 19.23 8.22
C GLU A 105 9.89 17.86 7.61
N LEU A 106 8.60 17.61 7.36
CA LEU A 106 8.15 16.35 6.77
C LEU A 106 7.94 16.50 5.27
N SER A 107 8.34 15.49 4.52
CA SER A 107 8.00 15.40 3.10
C SER A 107 6.48 15.36 2.90
N GLU A 108 5.99 15.87 1.78
CA GLU A 108 4.56 15.86 1.46
C GLU A 108 3.96 14.46 1.50
N CYS A 109 4.67 13.46 0.98
CA CYS A 109 4.25 12.06 1.05
C CYS A 109 4.08 11.56 2.49
N THR A 110 4.94 12.02 3.42
CA THR A 110 4.83 11.66 4.84
C THR A 110 3.62 12.35 5.46
N ARG A 111 3.43 13.64 5.21
CA ARG A 111 2.26 14.41 5.68
C ARG A 111 0.94 13.78 5.19
N GLN A 112 0.87 13.42 3.92
CA GLN A 112 -0.28 12.68 3.36
C GLN A 112 -0.53 11.34 4.05
N ALA A 113 0.54 10.60 4.32
CA ALA A 113 0.43 9.30 4.97
C ALA A 113 -0.04 9.43 6.43
N TRP A 114 0.33 10.51 7.13
CA TRP A 114 -0.16 10.83 8.47
C TRP A 114 -1.62 11.23 8.44
N ALA A 115 -2.00 12.17 7.56
CA ALA A 115 -3.40 12.58 7.38
C ALA A 115 -4.30 11.40 7.03
N ALA A 116 -3.88 10.52 6.12
CA ALA A 116 -4.63 9.31 5.76
C ALA A 116 -4.79 8.35 6.96
N CYS A 117 -3.77 8.22 7.81
CA CYS A 117 -3.84 7.43 9.05
C CYS A 117 -4.86 8.03 10.02
N TYR A 118 -4.80 9.35 10.27
CA TYR A 118 -5.71 10.06 11.17
C TYR A 118 -7.17 10.00 10.68
N ILE A 119 -7.41 10.24 9.39
CA ILE A 119 -8.73 10.11 8.76
C ILE A 119 -9.27 8.69 8.89
N ALA A 120 -8.43 7.67 8.72
CA ALA A 120 -8.85 6.28 8.87
C ALA A 120 -9.24 5.95 10.32
N PHE A 121 -8.50 6.47 11.30
CA PHE A 121 -8.80 6.31 12.71
C PHE A 121 -10.11 7.00 13.10
N THR A 122 -10.27 8.29 12.80
CA THR A 122 -11.50 9.02 13.11
C THR A 122 -12.72 8.44 12.39
N ARG A 123 -12.55 7.92 11.17
CA ARG A 123 -13.61 7.17 10.46
C ARG A 123 -14.00 5.88 11.19
N PHE A 124 -13.03 5.16 11.74
CA PHE A 124 -13.30 3.97 12.54
C PHE A 124 -14.11 4.34 13.79
N LEU A 125 -13.71 5.37 14.53
CA LEU A 125 -14.41 5.85 15.72
C LEU A 125 -15.83 6.34 15.39
N SER A 126 -15.98 7.13 14.32
CA SER A 126 -17.29 7.63 13.88
C SER A 126 -18.27 6.50 13.58
N ARG A 127 -17.80 5.43 12.91
CA ARG A 127 -18.64 4.24 12.66
C ARG A 127 -19.04 3.51 13.92
N ARG A 128 -18.13 3.39 14.89
CA ARG A 128 -18.37 2.67 16.16
C ARG A 128 -19.25 3.47 17.12
N SER A 129 -19.19 4.80 17.08
CA SER A 129 -19.99 5.69 17.90
C SER A 129 -21.27 6.18 17.21
N HIS A 130 -21.68 5.57 16.10
CA HIS A 130 -22.84 5.97 15.31
C HIS A 130 -22.83 7.46 14.91
N GLY A 131 -21.65 8.03 14.72
CA GLY A 131 -21.47 9.43 14.30
C GLY A 131 -21.27 10.43 15.45
N ILE A 132 -21.36 10.02 16.71
CA ILE A 132 -21.12 10.89 17.87
C ILE A 132 -19.69 11.45 17.84
N ILE A 133 -18.70 10.63 17.54
CA ILE A 133 -17.35 11.10 17.24
C ILE A 133 -17.30 11.48 15.75
N PRO A 134 -17.09 12.76 15.42
CA PRO A 134 -17.01 13.19 14.04
C PRO A 134 -15.76 12.63 13.36
N ARG A 135 -15.87 12.28 12.08
CA ARG A 135 -14.71 11.91 11.28
C ARG A 135 -13.98 13.16 10.80
N ALA A 136 -12.67 13.13 10.73
CA ALA A 136 -11.91 14.16 10.05
C ALA A 136 -12.24 14.19 8.55
N ILE A 137 -12.52 15.37 8.02
CA ILE A 137 -12.80 15.62 6.60
C ILE A 137 -11.75 16.62 6.12
N PRO A 138 -10.90 16.26 5.15
CA PRO A 138 -9.92 17.19 4.60
C PRO A 138 -10.64 18.33 3.88
N ASN A 139 -10.19 19.57 4.11
CA ASN A 139 -10.68 20.73 3.38
C ASN A 139 -10.34 20.58 1.89
N ARG A 140 -11.35 20.74 1.03
CA ARG A 140 -11.29 20.62 -0.43
C ARG A 140 -11.67 21.90 -1.17
N GLU A 141 -11.66 23.03 -0.50
CA GLU A 141 -11.93 24.31 -1.16
C GLU A 141 -10.93 24.55 -2.30
N ALA A 142 -11.41 25.23 -3.36
CA ALA A 142 -10.70 25.37 -4.63
C ALA A 142 -9.25 25.92 -4.47
N ASN A 143 -9.01 26.74 -3.46
CA ASN A 143 -7.72 27.37 -3.19
C ASN A 143 -6.89 26.65 -2.10
N SER A 144 -7.41 25.56 -1.49
CA SER A 144 -6.65 24.80 -0.52
C SER A 144 -5.75 23.79 -1.23
N LYS A 145 -4.46 23.77 -0.92
CA LYS A 145 -3.55 22.69 -1.33
C LYS A 145 -4.01 21.41 -0.65
N THR A 146 -4.87 20.63 -1.32
CA THR A 146 -5.27 19.32 -0.84
C THR A 146 -4.13 18.34 -1.07
N PHE A 147 -3.93 17.39 -0.16
CA PHE A 147 -2.97 16.30 -0.33
C PHE A 147 -3.24 15.36 -1.53
N PHE A 148 -4.29 15.62 -2.31
CA PHE A 148 -4.74 14.68 -3.34
C PHE A 148 -4.17 14.95 -4.73
N SER A 149 -3.42 16.03 -4.94
CA SER A 149 -2.78 16.37 -6.22
C SER A 149 -1.27 16.26 -6.21
N VAL A 150 -0.69 15.22 -5.59
CA VAL A 150 0.75 14.97 -5.73
C VAL A 150 1.00 14.33 -7.07
N TYR A 151 1.45 15.13 -8.02
CA TYR A 151 1.84 14.69 -9.35
C TYR A 151 3.16 13.90 -9.35
N GLU A 152 4.02 14.10 -8.37
CA GLU A 152 5.28 13.35 -8.20
C GLU A 152 5.15 12.21 -7.19
N LYS A 153 4.44 11.15 -7.55
CA LYS A 153 4.23 10.01 -6.65
C LYS A 153 5.44 9.10 -6.47
N VAL A 154 6.39 9.11 -7.40
CA VAL A 154 7.53 8.19 -7.38
C VAL A 154 8.81 8.93 -7.74
N LYS A 155 9.60 9.30 -6.73
CA LYS A 155 10.96 9.89 -6.89
C LYS A 155 12.02 8.81 -7.14
N THR A 156 11.66 7.71 -7.78
CA THR A 156 12.59 6.61 -8.06
C THR A 156 13.27 6.85 -9.38
N SER A 157 14.60 6.87 -9.41
CA SER A 157 15.38 6.89 -10.64
C SER A 157 15.26 5.57 -11.40
N ALA A 158 15.61 5.56 -12.68
CA ALA A 158 15.74 4.35 -13.48
C ALA A 158 17.20 4.26 -14.00
N MET A 159 17.72 3.05 -14.06
CA MET A 159 19.02 2.77 -14.67
C MET A 159 18.88 2.66 -16.18
N THR A 160 19.88 3.14 -16.92
CA THR A 160 20.05 2.80 -18.33
C THR A 160 20.48 1.34 -18.48
N GLN A 161 20.41 0.79 -19.70
CA GLN A 161 20.85 -0.57 -19.96
C GLN A 161 22.33 -0.79 -19.58
N ALA A 162 23.20 0.16 -19.96
CA ALA A 162 24.61 0.10 -19.60
C ALA A 162 24.85 0.12 -18.08
N GLN A 163 24.05 0.90 -17.34
CA GLN A 163 24.14 0.96 -15.86
C GLN A 163 23.70 -0.35 -15.22
N TRP A 164 22.60 -0.96 -15.66
CA TRP A 164 22.17 -2.21 -15.00
C TRP A 164 23.08 -3.39 -15.33
N VAL A 165 23.72 -3.42 -16.51
CA VAL A 165 24.73 -4.43 -16.81
C VAL A 165 25.89 -4.33 -15.83
N LYS A 166 26.51 -3.15 -15.68
CA LYS A 166 27.57 -2.91 -14.69
C LYS A 166 27.15 -3.25 -13.26
N PHE A 167 25.92 -2.85 -12.90
CA PHE A 167 25.35 -3.16 -11.60
C PHE A 167 25.22 -4.67 -11.36
N LEU A 168 24.76 -5.43 -12.35
CA LEU A 168 24.64 -6.88 -12.24
C LEU A 168 26.01 -7.56 -12.13
N ASP A 169 27.01 -7.08 -12.85
CA ASP A 169 28.37 -7.59 -12.78
C ASP A 169 29.00 -7.36 -11.39
N GLU A 170 28.86 -6.16 -10.83
CA GLU A 170 29.34 -5.88 -9.49
C GLU A 170 28.54 -6.64 -8.42
N LEU A 171 27.24 -6.80 -8.62
CA LEU A 171 26.41 -7.56 -7.68
C LEU A 171 26.72 -9.07 -7.70
N ASP A 172 27.06 -9.61 -8.87
CA ASP A 172 27.44 -11.02 -9.01
C ASP A 172 28.74 -11.35 -8.23
N LYS A 173 29.70 -10.41 -8.25
CA LYS A 173 30.96 -10.54 -7.49
C LYS A 173 30.76 -10.58 -5.98
N ILE A 174 29.83 -9.79 -5.46
CA ILE A 174 29.67 -9.64 -4.00
C ILE A 174 28.52 -10.47 -3.41
N ALA A 175 27.52 -10.80 -4.21
CA ALA A 175 26.29 -11.45 -3.75
C ALA A 175 25.56 -12.16 -4.92
N PRO A 176 26.06 -13.33 -5.40
CA PRO A 176 25.51 -14.03 -6.59
C PRO A 176 24.02 -14.37 -6.47
N ARG A 177 23.55 -14.75 -5.29
CA ARG A 177 22.12 -15.01 -5.04
C ARG A 177 21.28 -13.75 -5.23
N GLU A 178 21.70 -12.62 -4.70
CA GLU A 178 21.04 -11.33 -4.84
C GLU A 178 21.11 -10.84 -6.29
N CYS A 179 22.16 -11.18 -7.03
CA CYS A 179 22.25 -10.93 -8.48
C CYS A 179 21.17 -11.74 -9.23
N LEU A 180 20.95 -12.98 -8.90
CA LEU A 180 19.86 -13.78 -9.48
C LEU A 180 18.48 -13.19 -9.14
N ILE A 181 18.26 -12.72 -7.90
CA ILE A 181 17.07 -11.97 -7.52
C ILE A 181 16.90 -10.70 -8.38
N ALA A 182 17.97 -9.94 -8.59
CA ALA A 182 17.95 -8.73 -9.42
C ALA A 182 17.58 -9.03 -10.88
N LYS A 183 18.15 -10.10 -11.45
CA LYS A 183 17.82 -10.56 -12.82
C LYS A 183 16.35 -10.94 -12.96
N VAL A 184 15.78 -11.63 -11.97
CA VAL A 184 14.35 -11.98 -11.93
C VAL A 184 13.48 -10.73 -11.82
N ILE A 185 13.88 -9.74 -11.01
CA ILE A 185 13.17 -8.46 -10.90
C ILE A 185 13.20 -7.69 -12.22
N LEU A 186 14.37 -7.52 -12.82
CA LEU A 186 14.56 -6.75 -14.06
C LEU A 186 13.78 -7.35 -15.23
N GLN A 187 13.89 -8.66 -15.46
CA GLN A 187 13.21 -9.31 -16.59
C GLN A 187 11.69 -9.23 -16.48
N GLY A 188 11.14 -9.42 -15.28
CA GLY A 188 9.69 -9.44 -15.05
C GLY A 188 9.10 -8.11 -14.57
N GLY A 189 9.91 -7.09 -14.31
CA GLY A 189 9.44 -5.85 -13.68
C GLY A 189 8.75 -6.10 -12.35
N LYS A 190 9.12 -7.15 -11.59
CA LYS A 190 8.38 -7.62 -10.41
C LYS A 190 8.68 -6.82 -9.15
N ARG A 191 7.73 -6.84 -8.20
CA ARG A 191 8.03 -6.33 -6.86
C ARG A 191 8.96 -7.32 -6.15
N VAL A 192 9.93 -6.81 -5.42
CA VAL A 192 10.86 -7.66 -4.68
C VAL A 192 10.14 -8.63 -3.73
N SER A 193 9.03 -8.22 -3.11
CA SER A 193 8.23 -9.11 -2.26
C SER A 193 7.60 -10.28 -3.04
N GLU A 194 7.25 -10.09 -4.29
CA GLU A 194 6.73 -11.14 -5.18
C GLU A 194 7.84 -12.14 -5.52
N VAL A 195 9.05 -11.64 -5.78
CA VAL A 195 10.22 -12.49 -6.06
C VAL A 195 10.69 -13.24 -4.81
N LEU A 196 10.77 -12.58 -3.65
CA LEU A 196 11.20 -13.24 -2.41
C LEU A 196 10.19 -14.26 -1.86
N SER A 197 8.90 -14.11 -2.22
CA SER A 197 7.86 -15.09 -1.87
C SER A 197 7.69 -16.21 -2.88
N LEU A 198 8.46 -16.21 -3.98
CA LEU A 198 8.38 -17.21 -5.04
C LEU A 198 8.68 -18.60 -4.50
N LYS A 199 7.88 -19.59 -4.89
CA LYS A 199 8.05 -20.99 -4.57
C LYS A 199 8.46 -21.79 -5.81
N VAL A 200 9.10 -22.92 -5.61
CA VAL A 200 9.56 -23.79 -6.70
C VAL A 200 8.42 -24.30 -7.57
N ASP A 201 7.28 -24.62 -6.98
CA ASP A 201 6.06 -25.04 -7.67
C ASP A 201 5.43 -23.97 -8.60
N GLN A 202 5.94 -22.74 -8.54
CA GLN A 202 5.52 -21.64 -9.41
C GLN A 202 6.44 -21.46 -10.63
N ILE A 203 7.42 -22.35 -10.82
CA ILE A 203 8.35 -22.31 -11.96
C ILE A 203 8.10 -23.51 -12.85
N ASP A 204 7.73 -23.22 -14.11
CA ASP A 204 7.68 -24.20 -15.20
C ASP A 204 9.04 -24.12 -15.93
N PHE A 205 9.93 -25.05 -15.63
CA PHE A 205 11.28 -25.10 -16.19
C PHE A 205 11.27 -25.43 -17.69
N GLU A 206 10.34 -26.29 -18.15
CA GLU A 206 10.24 -26.70 -19.55
C GLU A 206 9.77 -25.53 -20.43
N ARG A 207 8.70 -24.84 -20.00
CA ARG A 207 8.14 -23.68 -20.72
C ARG A 207 8.84 -22.38 -20.40
N LYS A 208 9.81 -22.38 -19.49
CA LYS A 208 10.57 -21.19 -19.04
C LYS A 208 9.68 -20.09 -18.47
N LYS A 209 8.62 -20.47 -17.76
CA LYS A 209 7.61 -19.54 -17.23
C LYS A 209 7.62 -19.53 -15.71
N ILE A 210 7.45 -18.34 -15.15
CA ILE A 210 7.30 -18.13 -13.70
C ILE A 210 5.94 -17.48 -13.43
N PHE A 211 5.20 -18.08 -12.50
CA PHE A 211 3.86 -17.65 -12.10
C PHE A 211 3.94 -16.84 -10.81
N PHE A 212 3.78 -15.52 -10.90
CA PHE A 212 3.86 -14.63 -9.73
C PHE A 212 2.49 -14.34 -9.16
N LYS A 213 2.26 -14.69 -7.91
CA LYS A 213 1.07 -14.31 -7.14
C LYS A 213 1.17 -12.85 -6.72
N GLN A 214 0.16 -12.04 -7.07
CA GLN A 214 0.15 -10.62 -6.71
C GLN A 214 -0.27 -10.43 -5.25
N SER A 215 0.55 -9.73 -4.47
CA SER A 215 0.36 -9.55 -3.02
C SER A 215 -0.72 -8.55 -2.60
N LYS A 216 -1.32 -7.78 -3.53
CA LYS A 216 -2.26 -6.68 -3.21
C LYS A 216 -3.50 -6.71 -4.12
N THR A 217 -4.36 -7.70 -3.95
CA THR A 217 -5.49 -7.90 -4.87
C THR A 217 -6.88 -7.83 -4.22
N LYS A 218 -7.02 -7.30 -3.01
CA LYS A 218 -8.31 -7.21 -2.30
C LYS A 218 -9.15 -8.50 -2.38
N GLY A 219 -8.50 -9.65 -2.16
CA GLY A 219 -9.16 -10.97 -2.19
C GLY A 219 -9.21 -11.65 -3.56
N LEU A 220 -8.90 -10.98 -4.66
CA LEU A 220 -8.79 -11.60 -5.97
C LEU A 220 -7.41 -12.24 -6.14
N LYS A 221 -7.38 -13.53 -6.50
CA LYS A 221 -6.13 -14.23 -6.87
C LYS A 221 -5.72 -13.76 -8.27
N LYS A 222 -4.88 -12.72 -8.35
CA LYS A 222 -4.28 -12.29 -9.62
C LYS A 222 -2.87 -12.87 -9.73
N GLU A 223 -2.62 -13.54 -10.83
CA GLU A 223 -1.29 -14.02 -11.21
C GLU A 223 -0.79 -13.26 -12.43
N THR A 224 0.52 -13.14 -12.51
CA THR A 224 1.21 -12.73 -13.74
C THR A 224 2.16 -13.84 -14.13
N VAL A 225 2.15 -14.19 -15.42
CA VAL A 225 3.01 -15.22 -16.00
C VAL A 225 4.08 -14.53 -16.84
N ILE A 226 5.34 -14.79 -16.54
CA ILE A 226 6.46 -14.19 -17.25
C ILE A 226 7.35 -15.29 -17.82
N THR A 227 7.68 -15.16 -19.10
CA THR A 227 8.67 -15.99 -19.76
C THR A 227 10.06 -15.43 -19.49
N TYR A 228 10.98 -16.28 -19.10
CA TYR A 228 12.36 -15.92 -18.80
C TYR A 228 13.33 -16.51 -19.85
N PRO A 229 14.46 -15.84 -20.12
CA PRO A 229 15.54 -16.40 -20.92
C PRO A 229 16.06 -17.71 -20.30
N GLU A 230 16.50 -18.64 -21.16
CA GLU A 230 17.10 -19.92 -20.78
C GLU A 230 18.13 -19.74 -19.67
N SER A 231 19.08 -18.84 -19.87
CA SER A 231 20.17 -18.59 -18.94
C SER A 231 19.75 -18.19 -17.52
N ILE A 232 18.56 -17.59 -17.35
CA ILE A 232 18.02 -17.29 -16.02
C ILE A 232 17.37 -18.53 -15.43
N ILE A 233 16.66 -19.32 -16.23
CA ILE A 233 15.99 -20.55 -15.80
C ILE A 233 17.02 -21.59 -15.37
N GLU A 234 18.09 -21.78 -16.13
CA GLU A 234 19.20 -22.69 -15.78
C GLU A 234 19.89 -22.26 -14.47
N LYS A 235 20.14 -20.97 -14.29
CA LYS A 235 20.69 -20.45 -13.03
C LYS A 235 19.75 -20.67 -11.85
N LEU A 236 18.44 -20.50 -12.06
CA LEU A 236 17.43 -20.80 -11.03
C LEU A 236 17.41 -22.30 -10.71
N HIS A 237 17.43 -23.15 -11.72
CA HIS A 237 17.46 -24.60 -11.55
C HIS A 237 18.70 -25.04 -10.75
N SER A 238 19.89 -24.60 -11.15
CA SER A 238 21.15 -24.88 -10.45
C SER A 238 21.15 -24.32 -9.01
N TYR A 239 20.62 -23.11 -8.81
CA TYR A 239 20.54 -22.51 -7.48
C TYR A 239 19.54 -23.23 -6.56
N ILE A 240 18.42 -23.72 -7.09
CA ILE A 240 17.39 -24.42 -6.33
C ILE A 240 17.85 -25.85 -5.98
N GLY A 241 18.46 -26.57 -6.93
CA GLY A 241 18.77 -27.99 -6.79
C GLY A 241 17.50 -28.80 -6.47
N GLU A 242 17.57 -29.66 -5.50
CA GLU A 242 16.46 -30.52 -5.06
C GLU A 242 15.53 -29.86 -4.03
N ARG A 243 15.75 -28.60 -3.68
CA ARG A 243 14.97 -27.91 -2.65
C ARG A 243 13.51 -27.79 -3.05
N LYS A 244 12.63 -27.90 -2.06
CA LYS A 244 11.18 -27.62 -2.17
C LYS A 244 10.85 -26.35 -1.38
N GLY A 245 9.70 -25.73 -1.67
CA GLY A 245 9.24 -24.54 -0.95
C GLY A 245 9.74 -23.22 -1.57
N HIS A 246 10.28 -22.31 -0.75
CA HIS A 246 10.76 -21.01 -1.25
C HIS A 246 11.99 -21.14 -2.15
N VAL A 247 11.98 -20.41 -3.28
CA VAL A 247 13.13 -20.35 -4.20
C VAL A 247 14.32 -19.68 -3.52
N PHE A 248 14.13 -18.48 -2.99
CA PHE A 248 15.18 -17.69 -2.37
C PHE A 248 15.16 -17.83 -0.85
N VAL A 249 16.19 -18.49 -0.32
CA VAL A 249 16.32 -18.74 1.12
C VAL A 249 17.68 -18.25 1.65
N SER A 250 17.69 -17.90 2.93
CA SER A 250 18.92 -17.60 3.67
C SER A 250 19.73 -18.88 3.90
N ARG A 251 20.96 -18.76 4.40
CA ARG A 251 21.80 -19.91 4.81
C ARG A 251 21.14 -20.83 5.86
N PHE A 252 20.10 -20.33 6.54
CA PHE A 252 19.32 -21.07 7.54
C PHE A 252 18.00 -21.66 6.98
N GLY A 253 17.81 -21.67 5.66
CA GLY A 253 16.58 -22.14 5.01
C GLY A 253 15.35 -21.24 5.19
N LYS A 254 15.49 -20.08 5.84
CA LYS A 254 14.40 -19.10 6.04
C LYS A 254 14.29 -18.12 4.87
N PRO A 255 13.11 -17.50 4.61
CA PRO A 255 12.98 -16.44 3.63
C PRO A 255 14.00 -15.32 3.85
N ILE A 256 14.47 -14.73 2.76
CA ILE A 256 15.47 -13.65 2.82
C ILE A 256 14.84 -12.35 3.30
N ASP A 257 15.54 -11.62 4.18
CA ASP A 257 15.12 -10.28 4.58
C ASP A 257 15.30 -9.29 3.40
N LEU A 258 14.22 -8.56 3.10
CA LEU A 258 14.21 -7.50 2.11
C LEU A 258 15.30 -6.44 2.35
N ARG A 259 15.57 -6.12 3.62
CA ARG A 259 16.60 -5.13 4.00
C ARG A 259 17.98 -5.57 3.57
N TRP A 260 18.28 -6.84 3.69
CA TRP A 260 19.54 -7.40 3.22
C TRP A 260 19.71 -7.24 1.72
N VAL A 261 18.68 -7.63 0.94
CA VAL A 261 18.67 -7.44 -0.53
C VAL A 261 18.87 -5.98 -0.91
N ALA A 262 18.14 -5.07 -0.26
CA ALA A 262 18.25 -3.64 -0.50
C ALA A 262 19.66 -3.09 -0.18
N THR A 263 20.31 -3.62 0.87
CA THR A 263 21.69 -3.26 1.23
C THR A 263 22.68 -3.73 0.17
N MET A 264 22.57 -4.96 -0.30
CA MET A 264 23.45 -5.48 -1.36
C MET A 264 23.27 -4.72 -2.67
N PHE A 265 22.03 -4.38 -3.05
CA PHE A 265 21.76 -3.56 -4.23
C PHE A 265 22.36 -2.15 -4.12
N ALA A 266 22.21 -1.51 -2.96
CA ALA A 266 22.82 -0.20 -2.75
C ALA A 266 24.34 -0.25 -2.85
N ARG A 267 24.98 -1.29 -2.26
CA ARG A 267 26.43 -1.49 -2.31
C ARG A 267 26.93 -1.71 -3.74
N ALA A 268 26.29 -2.62 -4.49
CA ALA A 268 26.65 -2.89 -5.87
C ALA A 268 26.44 -1.67 -6.77
N GLY A 269 25.38 -0.87 -6.52
CA GLY A 269 25.14 0.37 -7.24
C GLY A 269 26.27 1.39 -7.09
N VAL A 270 26.80 1.54 -5.87
CA VAL A 270 27.99 2.39 -5.62
C VAL A 270 29.21 1.87 -6.36
N GLN A 271 29.49 0.55 -6.30
CA GLN A 271 30.61 -0.09 -6.99
C GLN A 271 30.51 0.03 -8.51
N ALA A 272 29.29 0.01 -9.06
CA ALA A 272 29.02 0.24 -10.49
C ALA A 272 29.09 1.71 -10.92
N GLY A 273 29.39 2.65 -10.00
CA GLY A 273 29.48 4.08 -10.28
C GLY A 273 28.13 4.75 -10.56
N ILE A 274 27.02 4.19 -10.03
CA ILE A 274 25.68 4.77 -10.21
C ILE A 274 25.48 5.91 -9.21
N SER A 275 25.13 7.10 -9.69
CA SER A 275 25.03 8.32 -8.87
C SER A 275 23.86 8.37 -7.90
N PHE A 276 22.93 7.42 -7.97
CA PHE A 276 21.77 7.32 -7.07
C PHE A 276 21.71 5.95 -6.40
N LYS A 277 21.03 5.89 -5.26
CA LYS A 277 20.88 4.65 -4.50
C LYS A 277 20.05 3.62 -5.27
N VAL A 278 20.68 2.51 -5.65
CA VAL A 278 19.99 1.40 -6.31
C VAL A 278 19.17 0.63 -5.28
N THR A 279 17.88 0.50 -5.55
CA THR A 279 16.90 -0.20 -4.71
C THR A 279 16.07 -1.16 -5.57
N PRO A 280 15.35 -2.13 -5.00
CA PRO A 280 14.44 -2.97 -5.80
C PRO A 280 13.40 -2.18 -6.62
N HIS A 281 12.99 -1.00 -6.15
CA HIS A 281 12.10 -0.12 -6.90
C HIS A 281 12.78 0.51 -8.12
N VAL A 282 14.08 0.81 -8.03
CA VAL A 282 14.88 1.28 -9.16
C VAL A 282 14.91 0.22 -10.27
N LEU A 283 15.14 -1.05 -9.94
CA LEU A 283 15.14 -2.13 -10.93
C LEU A 283 13.78 -2.21 -11.66
N ARG A 284 12.69 -2.17 -10.91
CA ARG A 284 11.35 -2.17 -11.50
C ARG A 284 11.07 -0.93 -12.37
N ALA A 285 11.51 0.25 -11.93
CA ALA A 285 11.41 1.49 -12.71
C ALA A 285 12.24 1.39 -14.02
N SER A 286 13.44 0.82 -13.93
CA SER A 286 14.30 0.60 -15.11
C SER A 286 13.63 -0.30 -16.15
N THR A 287 12.98 -1.39 -15.71
CA THR A 287 12.20 -2.26 -16.61
C THR A 287 11.08 -1.48 -17.30
N VAL A 288 10.28 -0.73 -16.54
CA VAL A 288 9.14 0.03 -17.12
C VAL A 288 9.65 1.07 -18.12
N THR A 289 10.65 1.86 -17.72
CA THR A 289 11.24 2.89 -18.57
C THR A 289 11.83 2.29 -19.87
N TYR A 290 12.52 1.15 -19.76
CA TYR A 290 13.06 0.44 -20.91
C TYR A 290 11.96 -0.04 -21.86
N LEU A 291 10.91 -0.69 -21.33
CA LEU A 291 9.79 -1.17 -22.15
C LEU A 291 9.07 -0.01 -22.85
N LYS A 292 8.91 1.13 -22.18
CA LYS A 292 8.36 2.35 -22.80
C LYS A 292 9.22 2.85 -23.94
N LYS A 293 10.55 2.92 -23.76
CA LYS A 293 11.50 3.31 -24.81
C LYS A 293 11.49 2.34 -26.02
N GLN A 294 11.19 1.06 -25.78
CA GLN A 294 11.00 0.07 -26.84
C GLN A 294 9.63 0.16 -27.53
N GLY A 295 8.75 1.08 -27.12
CA GLY A 295 7.45 1.31 -27.74
C GLY A 295 6.34 0.36 -27.29
N PHE A 296 6.53 -0.41 -26.20
CA PHE A 296 5.46 -1.27 -25.67
C PHE A 296 4.28 -0.45 -25.16
N ALA A 297 3.07 -0.89 -25.47
CA ALA A 297 1.84 -0.28 -24.96
C ALA A 297 1.72 -0.45 -23.44
N ASP A 298 1.08 0.52 -22.76
CA ASP A 298 0.86 0.45 -21.31
C ASP A 298 0.14 -0.83 -20.89
N SER A 299 -0.81 -1.32 -21.69
CA SER A 299 -1.52 -2.57 -21.45
C SER A 299 -0.58 -3.77 -21.36
N ASP A 300 0.46 -3.83 -22.20
CA ASP A 300 1.41 -4.94 -22.23
C ASP A 300 2.42 -4.81 -21.07
N ILE A 301 2.87 -3.59 -20.79
CA ILE A 301 3.67 -3.32 -19.60
C ILE A 301 2.91 -3.70 -18.32
N MET A 302 1.60 -3.43 -18.26
CA MET A 302 0.76 -3.84 -17.12
C MET A 302 0.65 -5.36 -16.99
N LYS A 303 0.53 -6.11 -18.10
CA LYS A 303 0.53 -7.58 -18.09
C LYS A 303 1.84 -8.14 -17.53
N ILE A 304 2.98 -7.57 -17.96
CA ILE A 304 4.31 -7.99 -17.48
C ILE A 304 4.49 -7.64 -16.00
N THR A 305 4.29 -6.38 -15.64
CA THR A 305 4.66 -5.85 -14.32
C THR A 305 3.60 -6.07 -13.24
N GLY A 306 2.36 -6.36 -13.63
CA GLY A 306 1.22 -6.47 -12.72
C GLY A 306 0.76 -5.12 -12.13
N HIS A 307 0.90 -4.02 -12.86
CA HIS A 307 0.33 -2.74 -12.47
C HIS A 307 -1.20 -2.76 -12.58
N ALA A 308 -1.89 -2.11 -11.64
CA ALA A 308 -3.34 -2.10 -11.60
C ALA A 308 -3.99 -1.13 -12.60
N ASN A 309 -3.25 -0.09 -13.01
CA ASN A 309 -3.70 0.93 -13.96
C ASN A 309 -2.50 1.60 -14.66
N SER A 310 -2.76 2.28 -15.77
CA SER A 310 -1.75 3.00 -16.57
C SER A 310 -1.07 4.14 -15.79
N GLY A 311 -1.79 4.82 -14.89
CA GLY A 311 -1.20 5.87 -14.05
C GLY A 311 -0.03 5.36 -13.18
N MET A 312 -0.02 4.07 -12.82
CA MET A 312 1.13 3.46 -12.16
C MET A 312 2.29 3.21 -13.12
N VAL A 313 2.03 2.87 -14.38
CA VAL A 313 3.07 2.73 -15.41
C VAL A 313 3.74 4.08 -15.65
N HIS A 314 2.94 5.14 -15.85
CA HIS A 314 3.47 6.50 -16.01
C HIS A 314 4.28 6.98 -14.79
N ALA A 315 3.87 6.64 -13.58
CA ALA A 315 4.63 7.01 -12.38
C ALA A 315 6.03 6.36 -12.31
N TYR A 316 6.18 5.18 -12.91
CA TYR A 316 7.46 4.46 -13.01
C TYR A 316 8.24 4.78 -14.29
N ASP A 317 7.62 5.37 -15.29
CA ASP A 317 8.29 5.83 -16.49
C ASP A 317 9.18 7.05 -16.16
N LYS A 318 10.46 6.94 -16.44
CA LYS A 318 11.49 7.96 -16.21
C LYS A 318 12.16 8.40 -17.53
N SER A 319 11.43 8.22 -18.64
CA SER A 319 11.84 8.75 -19.93
C SER A 319 11.93 10.27 -19.87
N SER A 320 12.88 10.85 -20.58
CA SER A 320 12.95 12.30 -20.78
C SER A 320 11.74 12.79 -21.59
N ARG A 321 11.37 14.05 -21.44
CA ARG A 321 10.38 14.69 -22.33
C ARG A 321 10.86 14.76 -23.76
N GLU A 322 12.18 14.75 -23.96
CA GLU A 322 12.83 14.71 -25.25
C GLU A 322 12.75 13.33 -25.92
N ASP A 323 12.61 12.25 -25.14
CA ASP A 323 12.42 10.87 -25.62
C ASP A 323 10.99 10.67 -26.20
N ASN A 324 10.46 11.61 -26.98
CA ASN A 324 9.12 11.46 -27.55
C ASN A 324 9.17 10.82 -28.94
N PRO A 325 8.14 10.08 -29.35
CA PRO A 325 8.15 9.36 -30.63
C PRO A 325 8.03 10.25 -31.87
N SER A 326 7.91 11.58 -31.72
CA SER A 326 7.78 12.49 -32.86
C SER A 326 8.99 12.45 -33.80
N GLU A 327 10.20 12.10 -33.30
CA GLU A 327 11.39 11.90 -34.11
C GLU A 327 11.27 10.75 -35.12
N LYS A 328 10.31 9.84 -34.89
CA LYS A 328 10.04 8.66 -35.74
C LYS A 328 8.85 8.85 -36.65
N VAL A 329 8.19 10.01 -36.61
CA VAL A 329 6.95 10.27 -37.33
C VAL A 329 7.08 11.51 -38.18
N TRP A 330 7.15 11.31 -39.48
CA TRP A 330 7.19 12.36 -40.50
C TRP A 330 5.86 12.36 -41.25
N LEU A 331 4.94 13.22 -40.83
CA LEU A 331 3.61 13.36 -41.44
C LEU A 331 3.53 14.43 -42.51
N VAL A 332 4.53 15.29 -42.55
CA VAL A 332 4.69 16.35 -43.58
C VAL A 332 6.13 16.32 -44.04
N SER A 333 6.32 16.38 -45.32
CA SER A 333 7.62 16.48 -46.00
C SER A 333 7.94 17.93 -46.31
#